data_fca1d27323cdf181193a66c342a4f2c7
#
_entry.id   fca1d27323cdf181193a66c342a4f2c7
#
_cell.length_a   1.000
_cell.length_b   1.000
_cell.length_c   1.000
_cell.angle_alpha   90.00
_cell.angle_beta   90.00
_cell.angle_gamma   90.00
#
_symmetry.space_group_name_H-M   'P 1'
#
loop_
_entity.id
_entity.type
_entity.pdbx_description
1 polymer ?
#
loop_
_entity_poly.entity_id
_entity_poly.type
_entity_poly.pdbx_seq_one_letter_code
_entity_poly.pdbx_strand_id
1 'polypeptide(L)'
;MTEEDIERVYRISDEKLSETSLALKRYAYNGIDWSSRLIGLRGARGVGKTTLLLQKMLESGDERERSLYLSLDSVWLDVKEIYLLAEYHVQHGGTRLVLDEVHYVKDWQKIIKNLYDDFRDLKVAYTGSSLLRLKARQGDLSRRQAGYELSGLSFREFLKFEGKLDMEPIPLGDVLSGHIDIARDIARKVKILPLFERYFKSGYYPFYLEGLAKYEERIRQIVNQTLDSDWPSVEDVTAETIRKARKMLRILSALPPQTPKMNRLYAELDTERQHGLKILYALERAGLLNLLASDMDALDNLSSPEKIYCENTNLMYALTPDADIGTAREAFFVNQVSNGHVLTYPKKGDFLVDDRWLFEVGGRGKGFTQIKDIPESYVVNDGVEVGFGNKIPLWLFGFLY
;
A
#
# COMPACT_ATOMS: atom_id res chain seq x y z
N MET A 1 -7.77 1.52 -34.98
CA MET A 1 -8.65 2.32 -34.09
C MET A 1 -9.52 3.21 -34.97
N THR A 2 -10.82 3.18 -34.81
CA THR A 2 -11.78 3.99 -35.54
C THR A 2 -12.02 5.33 -34.83
N GLU A 3 -12.65 6.29 -35.50
CA GLU A 3 -13.05 7.56 -34.88
C GLU A 3 -14.04 7.34 -33.72
N GLU A 4 -14.94 6.38 -33.86
CA GLU A 4 -15.87 5.96 -32.81
C GLU A 4 -15.16 5.39 -31.57
N ASP A 5 -14.05 4.64 -31.74
CA ASP A 5 -13.23 4.14 -30.63
C ASP A 5 -12.58 5.30 -29.86
N ILE A 6 -12.09 6.31 -30.58
CA ILE A 6 -11.48 7.50 -29.98
C ILE A 6 -12.51 8.27 -29.15
N GLU A 7 -13.67 8.58 -29.75
CA GLU A 7 -14.75 9.27 -29.05
C GLU A 7 -15.20 8.53 -27.80
N ARG A 8 -15.27 7.19 -27.87
CA ARG A 8 -15.59 6.34 -26.73
C ARG A 8 -14.59 6.50 -25.58
N VAL A 9 -13.28 6.54 -25.89
CA VAL A 9 -12.25 6.74 -24.85
C VAL A 9 -12.40 8.09 -24.17
N TYR A 10 -12.57 9.16 -24.94
CA TYR A 10 -12.74 10.51 -24.36
C TYR A 10 -13.99 10.57 -23.48
N ARG A 11 -15.11 9.99 -23.93
CA ARG A 11 -16.34 9.93 -23.14
C ARG A 11 -16.13 9.20 -21.82
N ILE A 12 -15.47 8.02 -21.83
CA ILE A 12 -15.16 7.27 -20.59
C ILE A 12 -14.26 8.09 -19.67
N SER A 13 -13.27 8.78 -20.23
CA SER A 13 -12.40 9.69 -19.46
C SER A 13 -13.21 10.78 -18.76
N ASP A 14 -14.12 11.45 -19.48
CA ASP A 14 -14.95 12.52 -18.94
C ASP A 14 -15.94 12.01 -17.89
N GLU A 15 -16.55 10.84 -18.09
CA GLU A 15 -17.42 10.18 -17.11
C GLU A 15 -16.66 9.93 -15.80
N LYS A 16 -15.44 9.36 -15.88
CA LYS A 16 -14.59 9.10 -14.71
C LYS A 16 -14.18 10.37 -13.97
N LEU A 17 -13.87 11.41 -14.69
CA LEU A 17 -13.54 12.71 -14.11
C LEU A 17 -14.77 13.34 -13.43
N SER A 18 -15.96 13.23 -14.02
CA SER A 18 -17.20 13.78 -13.45
C SER A 18 -17.63 13.09 -12.14
N GLU A 19 -17.32 11.79 -11.98
CA GLU A 19 -17.57 11.01 -10.78
C GLU A 19 -16.55 11.26 -9.65
N THR A 20 -15.41 11.91 -9.96
CA THR A 20 -14.29 12.07 -9.04
C THR A 20 -14.47 13.29 -8.14
N SER A 21 -14.40 13.09 -6.82
CA SER A 21 -14.48 14.16 -5.81
C SER A 21 -13.10 14.68 -5.42
N LEU A 22 -12.99 16.00 -5.25
CA LEU A 22 -11.79 16.68 -4.69
C LEU A 22 -11.84 16.86 -3.17
N ALA A 23 -12.93 16.47 -2.53
CA ALA A 23 -13.17 16.76 -1.10
C ALA A 23 -12.14 16.10 -0.18
N LEU A 24 -11.68 14.90 -0.51
CA LEU A 24 -10.75 14.12 0.30
C LEU A 24 -9.54 13.71 -0.54
N LYS A 25 -8.38 14.25 -0.21
CA LYS A 25 -7.10 13.92 -0.87
C LYS A 25 -6.20 13.14 0.05
N ARG A 26 -5.51 12.17 -0.55
CA ARG A 26 -4.51 11.36 0.13
C ARG A 26 -3.26 12.18 0.46
N TYR A 27 -2.57 11.83 1.55
CA TYR A 27 -1.32 12.46 1.98
C TYR A 27 -0.27 12.55 0.85
N ALA A 28 -0.15 11.49 0.06
CA ALA A 28 0.82 11.42 -1.02
C ALA A 28 0.60 12.47 -2.11
N TYR A 29 -0.60 13.05 -2.22
CA TYR A 29 -0.92 14.05 -3.26
C TYR A 29 0.04 15.25 -3.26
N ASN A 30 0.37 15.75 -2.05
CA ASN A 30 1.26 16.89 -1.88
C ASN A 30 2.75 16.51 -2.00
N GLY A 31 3.09 15.22 -1.80
CA GLY A 31 4.45 14.70 -1.91
C GLY A 31 4.88 14.33 -3.32
N ILE A 32 3.95 14.29 -4.29
CA ILE A 32 4.25 13.98 -5.69
C ILE A 32 4.75 15.23 -6.42
N ASP A 33 5.92 15.13 -7.04
CA ASP A 33 6.38 16.16 -7.98
C ASP A 33 5.62 16.07 -9.31
N TRP A 34 4.51 16.80 -9.38
CA TRP A 34 3.65 16.88 -10.55
C TRP A 34 4.26 17.62 -11.75
N SER A 35 5.44 18.21 -11.60
CA SER A 35 6.22 18.79 -12.70
C SER A 35 6.92 17.74 -13.53
N SER A 36 7.20 16.56 -12.96
CA SER A 36 7.84 15.44 -13.63
C SER A 36 7.06 15.00 -14.86
N ARG A 37 7.78 14.75 -15.96
CA ARG A 37 7.18 14.30 -17.24
C ARG A 37 6.65 12.87 -17.19
N LEU A 38 7.23 12.03 -16.33
CA LEU A 38 6.82 10.64 -16.18
C LEU A 38 6.68 10.31 -14.70
N ILE A 39 5.46 10.01 -14.28
CA ILE A 39 5.11 9.66 -12.90
C ILE A 39 4.58 8.23 -12.87
N GLY A 40 5.21 7.37 -12.06
CA GLY A 40 4.73 6.02 -11.80
C GLY A 40 4.16 5.90 -10.38
N LEU A 41 2.87 5.64 -10.23
CA LEU A 41 2.20 5.44 -8.95
C LEU A 41 1.86 3.97 -8.74
N ARG A 42 2.48 3.34 -7.74
CA ARG A 42 2.28 1.93 -7.40
C ARG A 42 1.63 1.79 -6.03
N GLY A 43 1.07 0.64 -5.76
CA GLY A 43 0.46 0.31 -4.47
C GLY A 43 -0.55 -0.82 -4.60
N ALA A 44 -0.98 -1.36 -3.46
CA ALA A 44 -1.98 -2.41 -3.42
C ALA A 44 -3.29 -1.99 -4.11
N ARG A 45 -4.10 -2.97 -4.51
CA ARG A 45 -5.43 -2.70 -5.06
C ARG A 45 -6.35 -2.08 -3.99
N GLY A 46 -7.15 -1.10 -4.38
CA GLY A 46 -8.12 -0.45 -3.49
C GLY A 46 -7.58 0.68 -2.62
N VAL A 47 -6.28 1.03 -2.69
CA VAL A 47 -5.69 2.12 -1.89
C VAL A 47 -5.95 3.53 -2.46
N GLY A 48 -6.60 3.66 -3.63
CA GLY A 48 -7.00 4.95 -4.20
C GLY A 48 -6.04 5.56 -5.22
N LYS A 49 -5.19 4.75 -5.90
CA LYS A 49 -4.25 5.22 -6.94
C LYS A 49 -4.94 5.98 -8.08
N THR A 50 -5.94 5.36 -8.69
CA THR A 50 -6.74 5.93 -9.78
C THR A 50 -7.38 7.24 -9.38
N THR A 51 -8.04 7.28 -8.21
CA THR A 51 -8.68 8.48 -7.68
C THR A 51 -7.68 9.63 -7.52
N LEU A 52 -6.47 9.35 -7.00
CA LEU A 52 -5.43 10.35 -6.81
C LEU A 52 -4.99 10.98 -8.13
N LEU A 53 -4.80 10.19 -9.21
CA LEU A 53 -4.45 10.71 -10.52
C LEU A 53 -5.60 11.48 -11.18
N LEU A 54 -6.84 11.00 -11.06
CA LEU A 54 -8.03 11.72 -11.55
C LEU A 54 -8.22 13.06 -10.81
N GLN A 55 -7.98 13.12 -9.50
CA GLN A 55 -7.99 14.36 -8.73
C GLN A 55 -6.96 15.36 -9.28
N LYS A 56 -5.77 14.89 -9.67
CA LYS A 56 -4.77 15.76 -10.29
C LYS A 56 -5.21 16.28 -11.64
N MET A 57 -5.87 15.47 -12.45
CA MET A 57 -6.44 15.94 -13.72
C MET A 57 -7.49 17.04 -13.51
N LEU A 58 -8.40 16.86 -12.54
CA LEU A 58 -9.45 17.83 -12.21
C LEU A 58 -8.88 19.18 -11.73
N GLU A 59 -7.80 19.17 -10.96
CA GLU A 59 -7.17 20.41 -10.45
C GLU A 59 -6.30 21.13 -11.47
N SER A 60 -6.03 20.50 -12.61
CA SER A 60 -5.14 21.09 -13.62
C SER A 60 -5.76 22.27 -14.40
N GLY A 61 -6.97 22.70 -14.07
CA GLY A 61 -7.62 23.86 -14.69
C GLY A 61 -7.74 23.72 -16.21
N ASP A 62 -7.22 24.69 -16.96
CA ASP A 62 -7.23 24.71 -18.44
C ASP A 62 -6.50 23.50 -19.08
N GLU A 63 -5.62 22.82 -18.33
CA GLU A 63 -5.01 21.56 -18.78
C GLU A 63 -5.96 20.36 -18.68
N ARG A 64 -7.15 20.49 -18.07
CA ARG A 64 -8.13 19.41 -17.97
C ARG A 64 -8.57 18.92 -19.33
N GLU A 65 -8.94 19.82 -20.24
CA GLU A 65 -9.36 19.50 -21.60
C GLU A 65 -8.23 18.90 -22.46
N ARG A 66 -6.98 19.10 -22.02
CA ARG A 66 -5.76 18.55 -22.62
C ARG A 66 -5.26 17.29 -21.91
N SER A 67 -6.07 16.71 -21.03
CA SER A 67 -5.73 15.51 -20.26
C SER A 67 -6.64 14.36 -20.67
N LEU A 68 -6.05 13.18 -20.88
CA LEU A 68 -6.78 11.96 -21.21
C LEU A 68 -6.49 10.86 -20.18
N TYR A 69 -7.54 10.25 -19.63
CA TYR A 69 -7.47 9.06 -18.81
C TYR A 69 -7.80 7.82 -19.63
N LEU A 70 -6.99 6.77 -19.48
CA LEU A 70 -7.14 5.50 -20.15
C LEU A 70 -6.92 4.34 -19.17
N SER A 71 -7.95 3.51 -18.95
CA SER A 71 -7.84 2.26 -18.22
C SER A 71 -7.35 1.14 -19.13
N LEU A 72 -6.24 0.48 -18.76
CA LEU A 72 -5.61 -0.59 -19.53
C LEU A 72 -6.06 -1.99 -19.13
N ASP A 73 -7.01 -2.11 -18.21
CA ASP A 73 -7.74 -3.35 -17.92
C ASP A 73 -8.86 -3.63 -18.95
N SER A 74 -9.05 -2.70 -19.90
CA SER A 74 -10.03 -2.81 -20.98
C SER A 74 -9.58 -3.78 -22.06
N VAL A 75 -10.43 -4.73 -22.42
CA VAL A 75 -10.14 -5.89 -23.30
C VAL A 75 -9.90 -5.51 -24.76
N TRP A 76 -10.17 -4.27 -25.17
CA TRP A 76 -10.25 -3.84 -26.57
C TRP A 76 -9.13 -2.90 -27.04
N LEU A 77 -8.14 -2.59 -26.17
CA LEU A 77 -6.97 -1.79 -26.54
C LEU A 77 -5.70 -2.65 -26.54
N ASP A 78 -5.03 -2.70 -27.68
CA ASP A 78 -3.70 -3.28 -27.79
C ASP A 78 -2.58 -2.23 -27.68
N VAL A 79 -1.33 -2.71 -27.66
CA VAL A 79 -0.11 -1.87 -27.56
C VAL A 79 -0.07 -0.78 -28.64
N LYS A 80 -0.42 -1.14 -29.87
CA LYS A 80 -0.39 -0.23 -31.02
C LYS A 80 -1.48 0.84 -30.92
N GLU A 81 -2.66 0.44 -30.47
CA GLU A 81 -3.80 1.35 -30.32
C GLU A 81 -3.56 2.36 -29.21
N ILE A 82 -2.92 1.98 -28.10
CA ILE A 82 -2.52 2.91 -27.03
C ILE A 82 -1.56 3.98 -27.58
N TYR A 83 -0.58 3.58 -28.39
CA TYR A 83 0.37 4.52 -28.98
C TYR A 83 -0.31 5.48 -29.97
N LEU A 84 -1.14 4.93 -30.88
CA LEU A 84 -1.89 5.74 -31.85
C LEU A 84 -2.88 6.71 -31.18
N LEU A 85 -3.51 6.30 -30.09
CA LEU A 85 -4.38 7.16 -29.30
C LEU A 85 -3.59 8.32 -28.64
N ALA A 86 -2.41 8.01 -28.10
CA ALA A 86 -1.54 9.05 -27.54
C ALA A 86 -1.05 10.04 -28.61
N GLU A 87 -0.69 9.54 -29.80
CA GLU A 87 -0.32 10.38 -30.96
C GLU A 87 -1.48 11.28 -31.37
N TYR A 88 -2.68 10.72 -31.53
CA TYR A 88 -3.89 11.50 -31.82
C TYR A 88 -4.14 12.58 -30.78
N HIS A 89 -4.04 12.21 -29.47
CA HIS A 89 -4.23 13.14 -28.36
C HIS A 89 -3.26 14.32 -28.44
N VAL A 90 -1.96 14.07 -28.68
CA VAL A 90 -0.94 15.11 -28.81
C VAL A 90 -1.19 16.01 -30.03
N GLN A 91 -1.56 15.42 -31.18
CA GLN A 91 -1.86 16.18 -32.42
C GLN A 91 -3.06 17.12 -32.25
N HIS A 92 -3.99 16.80 -31.32
CA HIS A 92 -5.15 17.64 -30.99
C HIS A 92 -4.93 18.53 -29.75
N GLY A 93 -3.66 18.76 -29.36
CA GLY A 93 -3.30 19.67 -28.28
C GLY A 93 -3.29 19.06 -26.89
N GLY A 94 -3.39 17.73 -26.77
CA GLY A 94 -3.26 17.00 -25.51
C GLY A 94 -1.85 17.11 -24.94
N THR A 95 -1.76 17.31 -23.62
CA THR A 95 -0.49 17.52 -22.91
C THR A 95 -0.28 16.54 -21.76
N ARG A 96 -1.32 15.79 -21.37
CA ARG A 96 -1.26 14.82 -20.27
C ARG A 96 -2.00 13.54 -20.61
N LEU A 97 -1.36 12.40 -20.34
CA LEU A 97 -1.94 11.08 -20.49
C LEU A 97 -1.82 10.33 -19.16
N VAL A 98 -2.94 9.83 -18.66
CA VAL A 98 -3.01 8.98 -17.48
C VAL A 98 -3.34 7.56 -17.93
N LEU A 99 -2.42 6.62 -17.68
CA LEU A 99 -2.57 5.19 -18.00
C LEU A 99 -2.80 4.41 -16.71
N ASP A 100 -4.00 3.88 -16.52
CA ASP A 100 -4.37 3.17 -15.31
C ASP A 100 -4.17 1.66 -15.49
N GLU A 101 -3.65 0.99 -14.45
CA GLU A 101 -3.43 -0.46 -14.37
C GLU A 101 -2.56 -1.03 -15.52
N VAL A 102 -1.42 -0.40 -15.79
CA VAL A 102 -0.52 -0.73 -16.92
C VAL A 102 -0.06 -2.19 -16.95
N HIS A 103 -0.10 -2.91 -15.84
CA HIS A 103 0.34 -4.29 -15.72
C HIS A 103 -0.51 -5.29 -16.53
N TYR A 104 -1.71 -4.92 -16.94
CA TYR A 104 -2.53 -5.74 -17.82
C TYR A 104 -2.06 -5.74 -19.28
N VAL A 105 -1.20 -4.81 -19.66
CA VAL A 105 -0.66 -4.74 -21.03
C VAL A 105 0.75 -5.33 -21.08
N LYS A 106 0.92 -6.34 -21.92
CA LYS A 106 2.24 -6.92 -22.15
C LYS A 106 3.20 -5.86 -22.71
N ASP A 107 4.46 -5.88 -22.24
CA ASP A 107 5.51 -4.92 -22.67
C ASP A 107 5.17 -3.43 -22.42
N TRP A 108 4.29 -3.12 -21.47
CA TRP A 108 3.87 -1.76 -21.13
C TRP A 108 5.04 -0.78 -20.90
N GLN A 109 6.19 -1.27 -20.40
CA GLN A 109 7.37 -0.43 -20.19
C GLN A 109 7.91 0.14 -21.51
N LYS A 110 7.85 -0.65 -22.59
CA LYS A 110 8.28 -0.20 -23.94
C LYS A 110 7.32 0.89 -24.47
N ILE A 111 6.02 0.72 -24.22
CA ILE A 111 5.02 1.71 -24.62
C ILE A 111 5.31 3.04 -23.91
N ILE A 112 5.41 3.03 -22.57
CA ILE A 112 5.67 4.24 -21.78
C ILE A 112 6.99 4.89 -22.17
N LYS A 113 8.04 4.07 -22.43
CA LYS A 113 9.32 4.58 -22.92
C LYS A 113 9.15 5.29 -24.26
N ASN A 114 8.48 4.67 -25.23
CA ASN A 114 8.26 5.28 -26.54
C ASN A 114 7.44 6.56 -26.43
N LEU A 115 6.37 6.58 -25.64
CA LEU A 115 5.59 7.80 -25.38
C LEU A 115 6.46 8.93 -24.80
N TYR A 116 7.34 8.58 -23.86
CA TYR A 116 8.25 9.55 -23.25
C TYR A 116 9.33 10.06 -24.22
N ASP A 117 9.88 9.19 -25.06
CA ASP A 117 10.97 9.53 -25.97
C ASP A 117 10.45 10.29 -27.22
N ASP A 118 9.27 9.91 -27.74
CA ASP A 118 8.70 10.45 -28.98
C ASP A 118 7.89 11.76 -28.78
N PHE A 119 7.20 11.92 -27.63
CA PHE A 119 6.35 13.09 -27.36
C PHE A 119 6.93 13.93 -26.22
N ARG A 120 7.82 14.88 -26.53
CA ARG A 120 8.60 15.65 -25.55
C ARG A 120 7.75 16.48 -24.58
N ASP A 121 6.61 16.99 -25.03
CA ASP A 121 5.73 17.86 -24.25
C ASP A 121 4.63 17.09 -23.52
N LEU A 122 4.48 15.80 -23.80
CA LEU A 122 3.51 14.94 -23.15
C LEU A 122 3.97 14.55 -21.75
N LYS A 123 3.15 14.85 -20.76
CA LYS A 123 3.30 14.35 -19.39
C LYS A 123 2.51 13.04 -19.25
N VAL A 124 3.20 11.99 -18.84
CA VAL A 124 2.59 10.67 -18.64
C VAL A 124 2.57 10.32 -17.15
N ALA A 125 1.40 9.99 -16.63
CA ALA A 125 1.27 9.39 -15.31
C ALA A 125 0.66 8.00 -15.46
N TYR A 126 1.14 7.02 -14.70
CA TYR A 126 0.57 5.69 -14.77
C TYR A 126 0.40 5.05 -13.39
N THR A 127 -0.59 4.15 -13.27
CA THR A 127 -0.72 3.29 -12.11
C THR A 127 -0.35 1.85 -12.44
N GLY A 128 0.03 1.13 -11.40
CA GLY A 128 0.26 -0.30 -11.50
C GLY A 128 0.17 -1.00 -10.14
N SER A 129 0.05 -2.33 -10.19
CA SER A 129 0.07 -3.17 -9.01
C SER A 129 1.41 -3.05 -8.25
N SER A 130 1.37 -3.24 -6.94
CA SER A 130 2.55 -3.40 -6.10
C SER A 130 3.51 -4.50 -6.59
N LEU A 131 2.99 -5.53 -7.27
CA LEU A 131 3.77 -6.59 -7.93
C LEU A 131 4.82 -6.08 -8.93
N LEU A 132 4.67 -4.87 -9.44
CA LEU A 132 5.62 -4.26 -10.39
C LEU A 132 6.90 -3.71 -9.73
N ARG A 133 7.05 -3.75 -8.42
CA ARG A 133 8.20 -3.18 -7.69
C ARG A 133 9.56 -3.58 -8.28
N LEU A 134 9.76 -4.87 -8.58
CA LEU A 134 11.03 -5.36 -9.12
C LEU A 134 11.28 -4.95 -10.58
N LYS A 135 10.27 -5.07 -11.44
CA LYS A 135 10.41 -4.73 -12.86
C LYS A 135 10.72 -3.25 -13.09
N ALA A 136 10.20 -2.37 -12.24
CA ALA A 136 10.46 -0.93 -12.35
C ALA A 136 11.86 -0.52 -11.87
N ARG A 137 12.52 -1.30 -10.98
CA ARG A 137 13.89 -1.04 -10.54
C ARG A 137 14.94 -1.49 -11.57
N GLN A 138 14.61 -2.46 -12.42
CA GLN A 138 15.56 -3.11 -13.35
C GLN A 138 15.43 -2.66 -14.81
N GLY A 139 14.44 -1.79 -15.15
CA GLY A 139 14.13 -1.44 -16.52
C GLY A 139 14.60 -0.04 -16.96
N ASP A 140 14.52 0.21 -18.27
CA ASP A 140 14.82 1.48 -18.96
C ASP A 140 14.07 2.70 -18.39
N LEU A 141 12.96 2.49 -17.66
CA LEU A 141 12.16 3.54 -17.04
C LEU A 141 12.76 4.10 -15.75
N SER A 142 13.67 3.36 -15.07
CA SER A 142 14.20 3.74 -13.76
C SER A 142 14.90 5.11 -13.74
N ARG A 143 15.47 5.53 -14.87
CA ARG A 143 16.16 6.83 -15.04
C ARG A 143 15.24 7.96 -15.53
N ARG A 144 14.03 7.63 -15.98
CA ARG A 144 13.08 8.56 -16.62
C ARG A 144 11.92 8.93 -15.73
N GLN A 145 11.55 8.07 -14.78
CA GLN A 145 10.36 8.22 -13.97
C GLN A 145 10.62 8.72 -12.56
N ALA A 146 9.72 9.54 -12.06
CA ALA A 146 9.52 9.76 -10.64
C ALA A 146 8.55 8.67 -10.13
N GLY A 147 9.07 7.72 -9.35
CA GLY A 147 8.30 6.58 -8.85
C GLY A 147 7.80 6.82 -7.43
N TYR A 148 6.50 6.65 -7.21
CA TYR A 148 5.86 6.80 -5.90
C TYR A 148 5.12 5.52 -5.51
N GLU A 149 5.03 5.28 -4.21
CA GLU A 149 4.25 4.19 -3.65
C GLU A 149 3.12 4.76 -2.78
N LEU A 150 1.90 4.24 -2.98
CA LEU A 150 0.73 4.62 -2.21
C LEU A 150 0.31 3.46 -1.32
N SER A 151 0.45 3.64 -0.01
CA SER A 151 -0.10 2.75 1.02
C SER A 151 -1.60 3.00 1.22
N GLY A 152 -2.29 2.17 1.99
CA GLY A 152 -3.65 2.47 2.42
C GLY A 152 -3.70 3.71 3.32
N LEU A 153 -4.87 4.04 3.85
CA LEU A 153 -5.01 5.17 4.76
C LEU A 153 -4.21 4.93 6.04
N SER A 154 -3.44 5.91 6.47
CA SER A 154 -2.97 5.94 7.85
C SER A 154 -4.14 6.22 8.82
N PHE A 155 -3.95 5.98 10.11
CA PHE A 155 -4.98 6.35 11.10
C PHE A 155 -5.24 7.86 11.11
N ARG A 156 -4.20 8.67 10.88
CA ARG A 156 -4.31 10.13 10.73
C ARG A 156 -5.21 10.50 9.54
N GLU A 157 -4.99 9.88 8.36
CA GLU A 157 -5.84 10.11 7.19
C GLU A 157 -7.28 9.65 7.40
N PHE A 158 -7.46 8.50 8.07
CA PHE A 158 -8.79 8.04 8.46
C PHE A 158 -9.53 9.07 9.31
N LEU A 159 -8.88 9.68 10.31
CA LEU A 159 -9.47 10.73 11.14
C LEU A 159 -9.84 11.97 10.32
N LYS A 160 -9.02 12.34 9.35
CA LYS A 160 -9.33 13.43 8.40
C LYS A 160 -10.55 13.07 7.54
N PHE A 161 -10.61 11.86 7.01
CA PHE A 161 -11.70 11.40 6.17
C PHE A 161 -13.03 11.26 6.94
N GLU A 162 -12.95 10.97 8.24
CA GLU A 162 -14.11 11.00 9.16
C GLU A 162 -14.51 12.43 9.59
N GLY A 163 -13.79 13.47 9.15
CA GLY A 163 -14.03 14.85 9.58
C GLY A 163 -13.80 15.08 11.08
N LYS A 164 -12.95 14.26 11.71
CA LYS A 164 -12.68 14.31 13.14
C LYS A 164 -11.45 15.13 13.48
N LEU A 165 -10.38 14.97 12.72
CA LEU A 165 -9.12 15.63 12.97
C LEU A 165 -8.33 15.74 11.66
N ASP A 166 -7.87 16.94 11.33
CA ASP A 166 -6.94 17.20 10.23
C ASP A 166 -5.62 17.70 10.80
N MET A 167 -4.55 16.95 10.59
CA MET A 167 -3.20 17.24 11.09
C MET A 167 -2.15 16.83 10.07
N GLU A 168 -1.02 17.50 10.10
CA GLU A 168 0.16 17.05 9.36
C GLU A 168 0.78 15.78 9.96
N PRO A 169 1.53 14.99 9.19
CA PRO A 169 2.29 13.85 9.69
C PRO A 169 3.25 14.28 10.82
N ILE A 170 3.45 13.39 11.79
CA ILE A 170 4.35 13.62 12.92
C ILE A 170 5.59 12.75 12.74
N PRO A 171 6.79 13.31 12.59
CA PRO A 171 8.01 12.53 12.46
C PRO A 171 8.22 11.58 13.64
N LEU A 172 8.77 10.38 13.40
CA LEU A 172 9.00 9.38 14.46
C LEU A 172 9.81 9.94 15.63
N GLY A 173 10.85 10.74 15.36
CA GLY A 173 11.65 11.38 16.40
C GLY A 173 10.83 12.28 17.33
N ASP A 174 9.85 13.00 16.80
CA ASP A 174 8.95 13.86 17.57
C ASP A 174 7.94 13.03 18.38
N VAL A 175 7.45 11.91 17.81
CA VAL A 175 6.65 10.94 18.57
C VAL A 175 7.46 10.41 19.76
N LEU A 176 8.70 9.98 19.57
CA LEU A 176 9.52 9.40 20.62
C LEU A 176 9.84 10.39 21.74
N SER A 177 10.10 11.65 21.41
CA SER A 177 10.49 12.69 22.38
C SER A 177 9.29 13.40 23.02
N GLY A 178 8.16 13.54 22.32
CA GLY A 178 7.03 14.40 22.72
C GLY A 178 5.68 13.69 22.85
N HIS A 179 5.62 12.35 22.76
CA HIS A 179 4.36 11.59 22.67
C HIS A 179 3.32 11.91 23.76
N ILE A 180 3.75 12.31 24.98
CA ILE A 180 2.84 12.59 26.09
C ILE A 180 2.00 13.82 25.78
N ASP A 181 2.64 14.91 25.36
CA ASP A 181 1.95 16.16 25.08
C ASP A 181 1.16 16.08 23.77
N ILE A 182 1.73 15.46 22.74
CA ILE A 182 1.05 15.19 21.47
C ILE A 182 -0.23 14.36 21.71
N ALA A 183 -0.12 13.28 22.47
CA ALA A 183 -1.27 12.42 22.77
C ALA A 183 -2.35 13.15 23.58
N ARG A 184 -1.98 13.95 24.56
CA ARG A 184 -2.93 14.78 25.33
C ARG A 184 -3.67 15.78 24.46
N ASP A 185 -2.95 16.45 23.56
CA ASP A 185 -3.55 17.45 22.68
C ASP A 185 -4.53 16.82 21.68
N ILE A 186 -4.22 15.65 21.17
CA ILE A 186 -5.13 14.89 20.28
C ILE A 186 -6.34 14.37 21.09
N ALA A 187 -6.12 13.75 22.26
CA ALA A 187 -7.18 13.18 23.09
C ALA A 187 -8.17 14.23 23.61
N ARG A 188 -7.75 15.50 23.78
CA ARG A 188 -8.66 16.61 24.08
C ARG A 188 -9.61 16.96 22.93
N LYS A 189 -9.20 16.72 21.70
CA LYS A 189 -9.97 17.07 20.49
C LYS A 189 -10.93 15.96 20.07
N VAL A 190 -10.52 14.69 20.23
CA VAL A 190 -11.28 13.53 19.75
C VAL A 190 -11.22 12.36 20.74
N LYS A 191 -12.29 11.55 20.79
CA LYS A 191 -12.28 10.28 21.52
C LYS A 191 -11.48 9.24 20.73
N ILE A 192 -10.18 9.18 20.96
CA ILE A 192 -9.23 8.50 20.08
C ILE A 192 -9.38 6.97 20.08
N LEU A 193 -9.59 6.34 21.25
CA LEU A 193 -9.62 4.87 21.34
C LEU A 193 -10.76 4.22 20.58
N PRO A 194 -12.03 4.71 20.63
CA PRO A 194 -13.11 4.15 19.80
C PRO A 194 -12.87 4.32 18.29
N LEU A 195 -12.26 5.45 17.88
CA LEU A 195 -11.92 5.70 16.48
C LEU A 195 -10.79 4.77 16.03
N PHE A 196 -9.81 4.51 16.89
CA PHE A 196 -8.72 3.59 16.62
C PHE A 196 -9.20 2.14 16.50
N GLU A 197 -10.09 1.69 17.40
CA GLU A 197 -10.71 0.36 17.33
C GLU A 197 -11.49 0.18 15.99
N ARG A 198 -12.21 1.22 15.56
CA ARG A 198 -12.91 1.21 14.28
C ARG A 198 -11.93 1.13 13.11
N TYR A 199 -10.85 1.93 13.12
CA TYR A 199 -9.81 1.90 12.09
C TYR A 199 -9.16 0.52 11.99
N PHE A 200 -8.89 -0.13 13.11
CA PHE A 200 -8.29 -1.46 13.16
C PHE A 200 -9.06 -2.50 12.34
N LYS A 201 -10.39 -2.38 12.30
CA LYS A 201 -11.30 -3.30 11.59
C LYS A 201 -11.67 -2.82 10.20
N SER A 202 -11.83 -1.51 10.02
CA SER A 202 -12.42 -0.93 8.81
C SER A 202 -12.03 0.55 8.63
N GLY A 203 -10.84 0.82 8.16
CA GLY A 203 -10.38 2.19 7.96
C GLY A 203 -9.16 2.32 7.06
N TYR A 204 -8.52 1.19 6.71
CA TYR A 204 -7.32 1.19 5.88
C TYR A 204 -7.59 1.46 4.40
N TYR A 205 -8.69 0.91 3.85
CA TYR A 205 -9.04 1.10 2.45
C TYR A 205 -10.05 2.23 2.28
N PRO A 206 -9.78 3.25 1.42
CA PRO A 206 -10.68 4.40 1.24
C PRO A 206 -12.13 4.07 0.89
N PHE A 207 -12.38 2.94 0.26
CA PHE A 207 -13.73 2.50 -0.10
C PHE A 207 -14.62 2.14 1.12
N TYR A 208 -14.10 2.21 2.35
CA TYR A 208 -14.94 2.12 3.54
C TYR A 208 -15.99 3.24 3.60
N LEU A 209 -15.71 4.39 2.97
CA LEU A 209 -16.64 5.51 2.83
C LEU A 209 -17.90 5.17 2.05
N GLU A 210 -17.85 4.15 1.20
CA GLU A 210 -19.01 3.68 0.43
C GLU A 210 -19.95 2.77 1.26
N GLY A 211 -19.59 2.48 2.51
CA GLY A 211 -20.36 1.70 3.48
C GLY A 211 -19.66 0.42 3.94
N LEU A 212 -19.95 0.03 5.17
CA LEU A 212 -19.27 -1.09 5.84
C LEU A 212 -19.96 -2.45 5.60
N ALA A 213 -21.19 -2.50 5.12
CA ALA A 213 -21.96 -3.74 5.01
C ALA A 213 -21.29 -4.84 4.16
N LYS A 214 -20.48 -4.45 3.16
CA LYS A 214 -19.76 -5.37 2.29
C LYS A 214 -18.24 -5.14 2.32
N TYR A 215 -17.73 -4.44 3.32
CA TYR A 215 -16.33 -4.02 3.38
C TYR A 215 -15.36 -5.21 3.37
N GLU A 216 -15.55 -6.17 4.27
CA GLU A 216 -14.73 -7.38 4.33
C GLU A 216 -14.86 -8.26 3.07
N GLU A 217 -16.07 -8.35 2.51
CA GLU A 217 -16.30 -9.07 1.25
C GLU A 217 -15.51 -8.44 0.11
N ARG A 218 -15.51 -7.10 0.01
CA ARG A 218 -14.70 -6.36 -0.98
C ARG A 218 -13.20 -6.61 -0.79
N ILE A 219 -12.70 -6.66 0.44
CA ILE A 219 -11.30 -7.00 0.70
C ILE A 219 -11.00 -8.42 0.21
N ARG A 220 -11.87 -9.40 0.50
CA ARG A 220 -11.69 -10.76 -0.04
C ARG A 220 -11.73 -10.81 -1.56
N GLN A 221 -12.57 -10.01 -2.21
CA GLN A 221 -12.60 -9.87 -3.67
C GLN A 221 -11.30 -9.26 -4.20
N ILE A 222 -10.75 -8.24 -3.54
CA ILE A 222 -9.44 -7.65 -3.88
C ILE A 222 -8.34 -8.71 -3.81
N VAL A 223 -8.30 -9.52 -2.74
CA VAL A 223 -7.33 -10.63 -2.61
C VAL A 223 -7.47 -11.62 -3.78
N ASN A 224 -8.70 -12.03 -4.09
CA ASN A 224 -8.93 -12.95 -5.20
C ASN A 224 -8.47 -12.35 -6.54
N GLN A 225 -8.81 -11.10 -6.82
CA GLN A 225 -8.41 -10.42 -8.05
C GLN A 225 -6.89 -10.23 -8.15
N THR A 226 -6.23 -9.91 -7.03
CA THR A 226 -4.76 -9.83 -6.97
C THR A 226 -4.10 -11.16 -7.29
N LEU A 227 -4.63 -12.27 -6.77
CA LEU A 227 -4.07 -13.61 -7.01
C LEU A 227 -4.45 -14.19 -8.38
N ASP A 228 -5.70 -13.99 -8.84
CA ASP A 228 -6.23 -14.64 -10.05
C ASP A 228 -5.99 -13.82 -11.31
N SER A 229 -5.79 -12.51 -11.22
CA SER A 229 -5.63 -11.60 -12.37
C SER A 229 -4.32 -10.82 -12.35
N ASP A 230 -4.03 -10.08 -11.26
CA ASP A 230 -2.87 -9.18 -11.22
C ASP A 230 -1.56 -9.97 -11.23
N TRP A 231 -1.45 -11.05 -10.45
CA TRP A 231 -0.23 -11.86 -10.41
C TRP A 231 0.07 -12.55 -11.74
N PRO A 232 -0.90 -13.26 -12.39
CA PRO A 232 -0.68 -13.85 -13.72
C PRO A 232 -0.36 -12.83 -14.82
N SER A 233 -0.81 -11.59 -14.71
CA SER A 233 -0.47 -10.55 -15.69
C SER A 233 1.01 -10.11 -15.62
N VAL A 234 1.67 -10.32 -14.48
CA VAL A 234 3.06 -9.89 -14.24
C VAL A 234 4.05 -11.05 -14.37
N GLU A 235 3.70 -12.23 -13.90
CA GLU A 235 4.56 -13.42 -13.84
C GLU A 235 3.82 -14.64 -14.36
N ASP A 236 4.57 -15.56 -14.96
CA ASP A 236 4.03 -16.85 -15.38
C ASP A 236 3.81 -17.73 -14.13
N VAL A 237 2.54 -17.95 -13.78
CA VAL A 237 2.13 -18.65 -12.56
C VAL A 237 1.02 -19.66 -12.83
N THR A 238 1.15 -20.86 -12.28
CA THR A 238 0.15 -21.93 -12.47
C THR A 238 -1.05 -21.77 -11.52
N ALA A 239 -2.22 -22.29 -11.92
CA ALA A 239 -3.40 -22.31 -11.05
C ALA A 239 -3.15 -23.06 -9.73
N GLU A 240 -2.29 -24.07 -9.71
CA GLU A 240 -1.88 -24.76 -8.49
C GLU A 240 -1.10 -23.85 -7.55
N THR A 241 -0.16 -23.06 -8.08
CA THR A 241 0.62 -22.08 -7.30
C THR A 241 -0.31 -21.01 -6.69
N ILE A 242 -1.27 -20.51 -7.44
CA ILE A 242 -2.28 -19.54 -6.95
C ILE A 242 -3.11 -20.18 -5.81
N ARG A 243 -3.53 -21.43 -5.94
CA ARG A 243 -4.26 -22.16 -4.90
C ARG A 243 -3.42 -22.30 -3.62
N LYS A 244 -2.13 -22.64 -3.76
CA LYS A 244 -1.19 -22.74 -2.63
C LYS A 244 -0.97 -21.37 -1.97
N ALA A 245 -0.85 -20.29 -2.74
CA ALA A 245 -0.73 -18.94 -2.24
C ALA A 245 -1.96 -18.51 -1.41
N ARG A 246 -3.16 -18.77 -1.93
CA ARG A 246 -4.41 -18.49 -1.21
C ARG A 246 -4.49 -19.26 0.12
N LYS A 247 -4.11 -20.55 0.11
CA LYS A 247 -4.06 -21.38 1.33
C LYS A 247 -3.00 -20.86 2.31
N MET A 248 -1.81 -20.48 1.81
CA MET A 248 -0.74 -19.89 2.63
C MET A 248 -1.20 -18.61 3.31
N LEU A 249 -1.79 -17.67 2.56
CA LEU A 249 -2.29 -16.41 3.10
C LEU A 249 -3.34 -16.64 4.22
N ARG A 250 -4.26 -17.57 4.00
CA ARG A 250 -5.27 -17.94 5.01
C ARG A 250 -4.66 -18.56 6.28
N ILE A 251 -3.66 -19.42 6.15
CA ILE A 251 -2.96 -19.99 7.30
C ILE A 251 -2.25 -18.88 8.08
N LEU A 252 -1.49 -18.03 7.38
CA LEU A 252 -0.70 -16.97 8.00
C LEU A 252 -1.57 -15.91 8.68
N SER A 253 -2.75 -15.58 8.13
CA SER A 253 -3.68 -14.63 8.77
C SER A 253 -4.26 -15.10 10.09
N ALA A 254 -4.24 -16.42 10.36
CA ALA A 254 -4.76 -17.02 11.58
C ALA A 254 -3.67 -17.34 12.63
N LEU A 255 -2.38 -17.17 12.31
CA LEU A 255 -1.31 -17.48 13.24
C LEU A 255 -1.17 -16.37 14.31
N PRO A 256 -0.87 -16.76 15.57
CA PRO A 256 -0.48 -15.81 16.61
C PRO A 256 0.90 -15.21 16.32
N PRO A 257 1.31 -14.13 17.03
CA PRO A 257 2.56 -13.40 16.78
C PRO A 257 3.78 -14.22 17.21
N GLN A 258 4.18 -15.16 16.40
CA GLN A 258 5.36 -16.02 16.64
C GLN A 258 6.09 -16.30 15.32
N THR A 259 7.37 -16.66 15.41
CA THR A 259 8.13 -17.11 14.24
C THR A 259 7.45 -18.34 13.62
N PRO A 260 7.01 -18.28 12.37
CA PRO A 260 6.33 -19.40 11.73
C PRO A 260 7.26 -20.60 11.64
N LYS A 261 6.76 -21.80 11.93
CA LYS A 261 7.48 -23.06 11.63
C LYS A 261 7.40 -23.31 10.12
N MET A 262 8.26 -22.68 9.36
CA MET A 262 8.23 -22.68 7.88
C MET A 262 8.17 -24.08 7.27
N ASN A 263 8.92 -25.05 7.81
CA ASN A 263 8.88 -26.43 7.32
C ASN A 263 7.49 -27.05 7.48
N ARG A 264 6.77 -26.76 8.58
CA ARG A 264 5.40 -27.22 8.78
C ARG A 264 4.44 -26.55 7.80
N LEU A 265 4.60 -25.25 7.57
CA LEU A 265 3.81 -24.51 6.59
C LEU A 265 3.99 -25.10 5.18
N TYR A 266 5.23 -25.39 4.78
CA TYR A 266 5.49 -25.97 3.46
C TYR A 266 4.91 -27.40 3.34
N ALA A 267 5.02 -28.22 4.37
CA ALA A 267 4.42 -29.55 4.39
C ALA A 267 2.87 -29.47 4.30
N GLU A 268 2.24 -28.53 5.01
CA GLU A 268 0.80 -28.33 4.96
C GLU A 268 0.30 -27.86 3.58
N LEU A 269 1.16 -27.18 2.82
CA LEU A 269 0.90 -26.71 1.46
C LEU A 269 1.29 -27.74 0.40
N ASP A 270 1.84 -28.89 0.80
CA ASP A 270 2.41 -29.89 -0.11
C ASP A 270 3.36 -29.22 -1.14
N THR A 271 4.38 -28.52 -0.61
CA THR A 271 5.31 -27.75 -1.43
C THR A 271 6.73 -27.80 -0.89
N GLU A 272 7.70 -27.73 -1.79
CA GLU A 272 9.11 -27.63 -1.43
C GLU A 272 9.43 -26.23 -0.90
N ARG A 273 10.49 -26.15 -0.06
CA ARG A 273 10.94 -24.89 0.55
C ARG A 273 11.14 -23.76 -0.47
N GLN A 274 11.84 -24.03 -1.57
CA GLN A 274 12.14 -22.98 -2.57
C GLN A 274 10.87 -22.44 -3.22
N HIS A 275 9.92 -23.32 -3.57
CA HIS A 275 8.66 -22.91 -4.15
C HIS A 275 7.78 -22.17 -3.13
N GLY A 276 7.75 -22.65 -1.88
CA GLY A 276 7.04 -21.97 -0.80
C GLY A 276 7.58 -20.57 -0.51
N LEU A 277 8.89 -20.37 -0.54
CA LEU A 277 9.51 -19.05 -0.43
C LEU A 277 9.14 -18.13 -1.61
N LYS A 278 9.14 -18.63 -2.85
CA LYS A 278 8.70 -17.85 -4.02
C LYS A 278 7.25 -17.37 -3.86
N ILE A 279 6.36 -18.24 -3.38
CA ILE A 279 4.97 -17.87 -3.10
C ILE A 279 4.91 -16.78 -2.02
N LEU A 280 5.65 -16.95 -0.94
CA LEU A 280 5.66 -16.02 0.18
C LEU A 280 6.10 -14.62 -0.25
N TYR A 281 7.20 -14.52 -0.99
CA TYR A 281 7.69 -13.25 -1.53
C TYR A 281 6.79 -12.67 -2.62
N ALA A 282 6.06 -13.50 -3.36
CA ALA A 282 5.04 -13.02 -4.28
C ALA A 282 3.86 -12.38 -3.54
N LEU A 283 3.42 -12.96 -2.42
CA LEU A 283 2.38 -12.38 -1.56
C LEU A 283 2.82 -11.06 -0.92
N GLU A 284 4.08 -10.94 -0.52
CA GLU A 284 4.65 -9.70 -0.02
C GLU A 284 4.69 -8.62 -1.11
N ARG A 285 5.22 -8.95 -2.30
CA ARG A 285 5.21 -8.03 -3.45
C ARG A 285 3.79 -7.61 -3.86
N ALA A 286 2.82 -8.51 -3.71
CA ALA A 286 1.42 -8.23 -3.97
C ALA A 286 0.78 -7.24 -2.96
N GLY A 287 1.48 -6.89 -1.88
CA GLY A 287 0.96 -6.07 -0.80
C GLY A 287 -0.09 -6.80 0.04
N LEU A 288 0.08 -8.12 0.22
CA LEU A 288 -0.79 -8.94 1.06
C LEU A 288 -0.11 -9.37 2.36
N LEU A 289 1.23 -9.37 2.39
CA LEU A 289 2.03 -9.69 3.57
C LEU A 289 3.14 -8.66 3.78
N ASN A 290 3.57 -8.53 5.02
CA ASN A 290 4.83 -7.91 5.43
C ASN A 290 5.76 -8.99 5.98
N LEU A 291 6.98 -9.06 5.45
CA LEU A 291 8.01 -10.00 5.88
C LEU A 291 9.09 -9.26 6.65
N LEU A 292 9.47 -9.78 7.81
CA LEU A 292 10.55 -9.24 8.60
C LEU A 292 11.68 -10.25 8.73
N ALA A 293 12.91 -9.80 8.54
CA ALA A 293 14.12 -10.54 8.78
C ALA A 293 14.98 -9.85 9.84
N SER A 294 15.96 -10.57 10.38
CA SER A 294 16.98 -10.01 11.29
C SER A 294 17.94 -9.06 10.58
N ASP A 295 18.03 -9.16 9.23
CA ASP A 295 18.91 -8.40 8.36
C ASP A 295 18.16 -8.15 7.04
N MET A 296 18.26 -6.93 6.50
CA MET A 296 17.65 -6.56 5.22
C MET A 296 18.25 -7.35 4.04
N ASP A 297 19.56 -7.65 4.08
CA ASP A 297 20.24 -8.45 3.05
C ASP A 297 19.68 -9.88 2.99
N ALA A 298 19.15 -10.40 4.10
CA ALA A 298 18.52 -11.71 4.15
C ALA A 298 17.22 -11.77 3.32
N LEU A 299 16.45 -10.69 3.27
CA LEU A 299 15.25 -10.61 2.44
C LEU A 299 15.59 -10.53 0.96
N ASP A 300 16.60 -9.75 0.60
CA ASP A 300 17.07 -9.61 -0.79
C ASP A 300 17.58 -10.96 -1.36
N ASN A 301 18.13 -11.82 -0.51
CA ASN A 301 18.60 -13.16 -0.87
C ASN A 301 17.52 -14.26 -0.78
N LEU A 302 16.23 -13.92 -0.68
CA LEU A 302 15.12 -14.86 -0.52
C LEU A 302 15.32 -15.85 0.64
N SER A 303 15.82 -15.38 1.77
CA SER A 303 15.94 -16.16 3.00
C SER A 303 14.58 -16.34 3.68
N SER A 304 14.47 -17.29 4.59
CA SER A 304 13.24 -17.42 5.38
C SER A 304 13.08 -16.21 6.30
N PRO A 305 11.94 -15.51 6.28
CA PRO A 305 11.70 -14.42 7.20
C PRO A 305 11.56 -14.92 8.63
N GLU A 306 11.90 -14.06 9.58
CA GLU A 306 11.76 -14.33 11.01
C GLU A 306 10.32 -14.15 11.50
N LYS A 307 9.62 -13.13 10.99
CA LYS A 307 8.21 -12.87 11.26
C LYS A 307 7.44 -12.55 9.98
N ILE A 308 6.16 -12.88 9.98
CA ILE A 308 5.25 -12.68 8.85
C ILE A 308 3.95 -12.11 9.39
N TYR A 309 3.48 -11.01 8.78
CA TYR A 309 2.21 -10.36 9.10
C TYR A 309 1.35 -10.18 7.86
N CYS A 310 0.03 -10.16 8.02
CA CYS A 310 -0.82 -9.54 7.00
C CYS A 310 -0.39 -8.09 6.80
N GLU A 311 -0.48 -7.60 5.57
CA GLU A 311 -0.02 -6.25 5.22
C GLU A 311 -0.70 -5.19 6.10
N ASN A 312 -1.99 -5.38 6.42
CA ASN A 312 -2.73 -4.51 7.32
C ASN A 312 -3.77 -5.29 8.15
N THR A 313 -4.27 -4.68 9.21
CA THR A 313 -5.25 -5.29 10.12
C THR A 313 -6.60 -5.56 9.47
N ASN A 314 -7.05 -4.70 8.55
CA ASN A 314 -8.33 -4.88 7.86
C ASN A 314 -8.31 -6.12 6.96
N LEU A 315 -7.20 -6.35 6.25
CA LEU A 315 -6.97 -7.58 5.48
C LEU A 315 -6.99 -8.80 6.40
N MET A 316 -6.29 -8.72 7.55
CA MET A 316 -6.24 -9.80 8.53
C MET A 316 -7.63 -10.18 9.03
N TYR A 317 -8.45 -9.21 9.47
CA TYR A 317 -9.80 -9.46 9.95
C TYR A 317 -10.76 -9.91 8.85
N ALA A 318 -10.60 -9.45 7.61
CA ALA A 318 -11.39 -9.92 6.47
C ALA A 318 -11.12 -11.39 6.13
N LEU A 319 -9.89 -11.89 6.36
CA LEU A 319 -9.51 -13.28 6.14
C LEU A 319 -9.80 -14.17 7.36
N THR A 320 -9.63 -13.65 8.57
CA THR A 320 -9.77 -14.34 9.85
C THR A 320 -10.48 -13.42 10.84
N PRO A 321 -11.82 -13.49 10.96
CA PRO A 321 -12.59 -12.58 11.83
C PRO A 321 -12.17 -12.62 13.31
N ASP A 322 -11.78 -13.80 13.82
CA ASP A 322 -11.32 -14.01 15.18
C ASP A 322 -9.78 -14.02 15.30
N ALA A 323 -9.11 -13.23 14.44
CA ALA A 323 -7.66 -13.13 14.46
C ALA A 323 -7.13 -12.62 15.80
N ASP A 324 -5.93 -13.08 16.17
CA ASP A 324 -5.29 -12.73 17.45
C ASP A 324 -5.00 -11.24 17.54
N ILE A 325 -5.44 -10.60 18.61
CA ILE A 325 -5.28 -9.17 18.84
C ILE A 325 -3.81 -8.76 19.03
N GLY A 326 -2.95 -9.65 19.53
CA GLY A 326 -1.51 -9.42 19.64
C GLY A 326 -0.90 -9.28 18.24
N THR A 327 -1.22 -10.23 17.34
CA THR A 327 -0.81 -10.18 15.93
C THR A 327 -1.33 -8.91 15.23
N ALA A 328 -2.58 -8.50 15.51
CA ALA A 328 -3.14 -7.28 14.93
C ALA A 328 -2.37 -6.03 15.36
N ARG A 329 -1.95 -5.93 16.63
CA ARG A 329 -1.14 -4.82 17.15
C ARG A 329 0.21 -4.73 16.45
N GLU A 330 0.89 -5.87 16.35
CA GLU A 330 2.17 -5.95 15.66
C GLU A 330 2.02 -5.63 14.16
N ALA A 331 1.01 -6.20 13.48
CA ALA A 331 0.72 -5.92 12.08
C ALA A 331 0.43 -4.43 11.81
N PHE A 332 -0.34 -3.76 12.69
CA PHE A 332 -0.57 -2.33 12.62
C PHE A 332 0.74 -1.55 12.75
N PHE A 333 1.55 -1.86 13.77
CA PHE A 333 2.82 -1.19 13.99
C PHE A 333 3.73 -1.32 12.76
N VAL A 334 3.91 -2.55 12.26
CA VAL A 334 4.70 -2.81 11.05
C VAL A 334 4.17 -2.01 9.86
N ASN A 335 2.86 -2.08 9.58
CA ASN A 335 2.24 -1.39 8.45
C ASN A 335 2.48 0.14 8.49
N GLN A 336 2.25 0.76 9.64
CA GLN A 336 2.34 2.23 9.76
C GLN A 336 3.80 2.72 9.77
N VAL A 337 4.69 2.00 10.43
CA VAL A 337 6.10 2.41 10.56
C VAL A 337 6.88 2.13 9.27
N SER A 338 6.60 1.04 8.56
CA SER A 338 7.28 0.72 7.28
C SER A 338 7.07 1.78 6.19
N ASN A 339 6.09 2.68 6.36
CA ASN A 339 5.90 3.79 5.44
C ASN A 339 6.83 4.96 5.79
N GLY A 340 8.12 4.77 5.59
CA GLY A 340 9.15 5.78 5.81
C GLY A 340 10.34 5.31 6.66
N HIS A 341 10.22 4.14 7.32
CA HIS A 341 11.27 3.58 8.17
C HIS A 341 11.58 2.13 7.82
N VAL A 342 12.80 1.70 8.11
CA VAL A 342 13.26 0.32 7.92
C VAL A 342 13.03 -0.46 9.22
N LEU A 343 12.31 -1.59 9.12
CA LEU A 343 12.07 -2.49 10.25
C LEU A 343 12.83 -3.80 10.07
N THR A 344 13.50 -4.24 11.14
CA THR A 344 14.13 -5.55 11.25
C THR A 344 13.67 -6.27 12.52
N TYR A 345 13.86 -7.59 12.56
CA TYR A 345 13.55 -8.42 13.74
C TYR A 345 14.80 -8.54 14.62
N PRO A 346 14.82 -7.96 15.84
CA PRO A 346 15.97 -7.98 16.72
C PRO A 346 16.05 -9.29 17.52
N LYS A 347 17.20 -9.56 18.12
CA LYS A 347 17.37 -10.69 19.08
C LYS A 347 16.57 -10.50 20.38
N LYS A 348 16.25 -9.28 20.75
CA LYS A 348 15.43 -8.90 21.93
C LYS A 348 14.44 -7.84 21.52
N GLY A 349 13.21 -7.88 22.07
CA GLY A 349 12.11 -7.01 21.67
C GLY A 349 11.39 -7.54 20.44
N ASP A 350 10.44 -6.76 19.92
CA ASP A 350 9.63 -7.15 18.76
C ASP A 350 10.14 -6.57 17.45
N PHE A 351 10.62 -5.31 17.47
CA PHE A 351 11.06 -4.57 16.27
C PHE A 351 12.25 -3.68 16.55
N LEU A 352 13.20 -3.64 15.62
CA LEU A 352 14.25 -2.64 15.54
C LEU A 352 13.96 -1.73 14.34
N VAL A 353 13.87 -0.43 14.57
CA VAL A 353 13.55 0.57 13.55
C VAL A 353 14.78 1.42 13.28
N ASP A 354 15.17 1.55 11.99
CA ASP A 354 16.30 2.31 11.48
C ASP A 354 17.64 1.95 12.18
N ASP A 355 17.80 0.66 12.53
CA ASP A 355 18.95 0.11 13.26
C ASP A 355 19.26 0.83 14.59
N ARG A 356 18.27 1.53 15.13
CA ARG A 356 18.45 2.40 16.30
C ARG A 356 17.43 2.19 17.39
N TRP A 357 16.14 2.26 17.08
CA TRP A 357 15.08 2.29 18.08
C TRP A 357 14.46 0.92 18.27
N LEU A 358 14.51 0.43 19.51
CA LEU A 358 13.97 -0.89 19.86
C LEU A 358 12.53 -0.76 20.40
N PHE A 359 11.63 -1.55 19.88
CA PHE A 359 10.23 -1.54 20.29
C PHE A 359 9.74 -2.91 20.78
N GLU A 360 8.88 -2.86 21.79
CA GLU A 360 8.11 -3.98 22.31
C GLU A 360 6.63 -3.61 22.23
N VAL A 361 5.83 -4.34 21.44
CA VAL A 361 4.43 -4.00 21.17
C VAL A 361 3.49 -4.89 21.98
N GLY A 362 2.43 -4.32 22.54
CA GLY A 362 1.46 -5.15 23.28
C GLY A 362 0.24 -4.38 23.79
N GLY A 363 -0.56 -5.06 24.58
CA GLY A 363 -1.74 -4.47 25.24
C GLY A 363 -1.39 -3.56 26.40
N ARG A 364 -2.40 -3.00 27.05
CA ARG A 364 -2.30 -2.03 28.16
C ARG A 364 -1.36 -2.45 29.27
N GLY A 365 -1.25 -3.76 29.57
CA GLY A 365 -0.41 -4.31 30.64
C GLY A 365 1.03 -4.63 30.24
N LYS A 366 1.42 -4.44 28.95
CA LYS A 366 2.78 -4.74 28.49
C LYS A 366 3.81 -3.85 29.21
N GLY A 367 4.90 -4.46 29.68
CA GLY A 367 5.96 -3.80 30.42
C GLY A 367 7.33 -3.98 29.78
N PHE A 368 8.37 -3.41 30.41
CA PHE A 368 9.75 -3.36 29.91
C PHE A 368 10.58 -4.65 30.15
N THR A 369 9.99 -5.74 30.62
CA THR A 369 10.75 -6.92 31.11
C THR A 369 11.81 -7.42 30.12
N GLN A 370 11.53 -7.39 28.83
CA GLN A 370 12.43 -7.90 27.78
C GLN A 370 13.50 -6.89 27.34
N ILE A 371 13.21 -5.58 27.47
CA ILE A 371 14.03 -4.49 26.92
C ILE A 371 14.52 -3.51 27.98
N LYS A 372 14.38 -3.84 29.29
CA LYS A 372 14.56 -2.95 30.43
C LYS A 372 15.89 -2.17 30.44
N ASP A 373 16.97 -2.78 30.03
CA ASP A 373 18.32 -2.21 30.13
C ASP A 373 18.92 -1.84 28.76
N ILE A 374 18.05 -1.71 27.74
CA ILE A 374 18.48 -1.39 26.39
C ILE A 374 18.24 0.10 26.13
N PRO A 375 19.27 0.89 25.79
CA PRO A 375 19.09 2.29 25.40
C PRO A 375 18.15 2.44 24.21
N GLU A 376 17.49 3.59 24.09
CA GLU A 376 16.56 3.91 22.97
C GLU A 376 15.49 2.84 22.77
N SER A 377 15.00 2.24 23.88
CA SER A 377 13.95 1.23 23.86
C SER A 377 12.61 1.76 24.36
N TYR A 378 11.53 1.32 23.72
CA TYR A 378 10.17 1.81 23.95
C TYR A 378 9.17 0.67 24.04
N VAL A 379 8.16 0.81 24.89
CA VAL A 379 7.01 -0.09 24.93
C VAL A 379 5.83 0.60 24.25
N VAL A 380 5.26 -0.05 23.27
CA VAL A 380 4.09 0.44 22.53
C VAL A 380 2.84 -0.24 23.06
N ASN A 381 1.99 0.55 23.72
CA ASN A 381 0.80 0.02 24.38
C ASN A 381 -0.49 0.35 23.64
N ASP A 382 -1.27 -0.67 23.31
CA ASP A 382 -2.66 -0.53 22.87
C ASP A 382 -3.60 -0.33 24.07
N GLY A 383 -4.75 0.35 23.82
CA GLY A 383 -5.78 0.60 24.83
C GLY A 383 -5.44 1.71 25.83
N VAL A 384 -4.45 2.56 25.54
CA VAL A 384 -4.10 3.75 26.34
C VAL A 384 -4.22 5.02 25.48
N GLU A 385 -4.80 6.09 26.07
CA GLU A 385 -4.92 7.37 25.38
C GLU A 385 -3.62 8.16 25.45
N VAL A 386 -2.96 8.18 26.61
CA VAL A 386 -1.72 8.92 26.85
C VAL A 386 -0.70 7.99 27.48
N GLY A 387 0.53 8.04 26.98
CA GLY A 387 1.64 7.27 27.52
C GLY A 387 2.33 7.94 28.72
N PHE A 388 3.40 7.32 29.21
CA PHE A 388 4.30 7.90 30.21
C PHE A 388 5.71 7.30 30.12
N GLY A 389 6.75 8.09 30.40
CA GLY A 389 8.14 7.65 30.23
C GLY A 389 8.38 7.17 28.81
N ASN A 390 8.90 5.95 28.64
CA ASN A 390 9.11 5.33 27.33
C ASN A 390 7.93 4.42 26.90
N LYS A 391 6.74 4.58 27.46
CA LYS A 391 5.52 3.90 27.05
C LYS A 391 4.70 4.80 26.14
N ILE A 392 4.56 4.40 24.88
CA ILE A 392 3.93 5.18 23.81
C ILE A 392 2.61 4.53 23.41
N PRO A 393 1.51 5.29 23.24
CA PRO A 393 0.26 4.74 22.73
C PRO A 393 0.43 4.18 21.31
N LEU A 394 -0.08 2.96 21.05
CA LEU A 394 0.01 2.32 19.73
C LEU A 394 -0.61 3.17 18.63
N TRP A 395 -1.77 3.79 18.89
CA TRP A 395 -2.48 4.60 17.91
C TRP A 395 -1.67 5.77 17.35
N LEU A 396 -0.69 6.27 18.13
CA LEU A 396 0.12 7.43 17.77
C LEU A 396 1.05 7.14 16.57
N PHE A 397 1.44 5.88 16.37
CA PHE A 397 2.20 5.45 15.21
C PHE A 397 1.40 5.54 13.89
N GLY A 398 0.08 5.64 13.97
CA GLY A 398 -0.77 5.92 12.82
C GLY A 398 -0.77 7.39 12.36
N PHE A 399 0.10 8.23 12.93
CA PHE A 399 0.29 9.64 12.56
C PHE A 399 1.61 9.92 11.82
N LEU A 400 2.39 8.87 11.52
CA LEU A 400 3.71 9.03 10.89
C LEU A 400 3.62 9.49 9.41
N TYR A 401 2.49 9.22 8.71
CA TYR A 401 2.28 9.65 7.32
C TYR A 401 0.84 10.07 7.04
#